data_3536fbf58617b8bfa772f4ff334c0836
#
_entry.id   3536fbf58617b8bfa772f4ff334c0836
#
_cell.length_a   1.000
_cell.length_b   1.000
_cell.length_c   1.000
_cell.angle_alpha   90.00
_cell.angle_beta   90.00
_cell.angle_gamma   90.00
#
_symmetry.space_group_name_H-M   'P 1'
#
loop_
_entity.id
_entity.type
_entity.pdbx_description
1 polymer ?
#
loop_
_entity_poly.entity_id
_entity_poly.type
_entity_poly.pdbx_seq_one_letter_code
_entity_poly.pdbx_strand_id
1 'polypeptide(L)'
;MRLFASLCLLCVAPLALAENPYASLSAPELRTRIANVDAVQNENWYQVEVLAFARQGLPTQEYWRLDQHPQFEPKNAIHPSSETPLLPENADRIDVTASSMGSWKTLPNDQLILIDMLKRMEKTGDYRLLYHNAWVQPIRERSRAFPIYITGGKQVPLIAATQPQDLDYGLPPIESDAASSPNPTADPIVPAPVATQSELQGTIRVHLSRYLHVEPDLWYTSTGSEGVPFWVRINQNRRMRSDELHYIDHPLFGLLVRITPFQTAKQKEIELMKSALKAK
;
A
#
# COMPACT_ATOMS: atom_id res chain seq x y z
N MET A 1 -15.74 -64.10 31.03
CA MET A 1 -14.99 -63.00 30.42
C MET A 1 -15.83 -62.38 29.30
N ARG A 2 -16.59 -61.32 29.61
CA ARG A 2 -17.54 -60.68 28.65
C ARG A 2 -16.94 -59.38 28.21
N LEU A 3 -16.57 -59.28 26.91
CA LEU A 3 -16.14 -58.04 26.26
C LEU A 3 -17.37 -57.17 25.99
N PHE A 4 -17.39 -55.98 26.58
CA PHE A 4 -18.30 -54.90 26.19
C PHE A 4 -17.64 -54.12 25.04
N ALA A 5 -18.20 -54.23 23.84
CA ALA A 5 -17.88 -53.36 22.73
C ALA A 5 -18.70 -52.08 22.89
N SER A 6 -18.02 -50.96 23.20
CA SER A 6 -18.61 -49.62 23.26
C SER A 6 -18.67 -49.04 21.86
N LEU A 7 -19.89 -48.97 21.30
CA LEU A 7 -20.16 -48.36 20.01
C LEU A 7 -20.26 -46.84 20.20
N CYS A 8 -19.18 -46.10 19.88
CA CYS A 8 -19.22 -44.63 19.80
C CYS A 8 -20.03 -44.19 18.57
N LEU A 9 -21.25 -43.78 18.82
CA LEU A 9 -22.09 -43.12 17.82
C LEU A 9 -21.56 -41.70 17.58
N LEU A 10 -20.80 -41.48 16.50
CA LEU A 10 -20.42 -40.16 16.04
C LEU A 10 -21.68 -39.42 15.55
N CYS A 11 -22.24 -38.54 16.37
CA CYS A 11 -23.23 -37.57 15.95
C CYS A 11 -22.56 -36.57 14.99
N VAL A 12 -22.66 -36.81 13.71
CA VAL A 12 -22.39 -35.78 12.67
C VAL A 12 -23.57 -34.82 12.71
N ALA A 13 -23.40 -33.68 13.37
CA ALA A 13 -24.36 -32.59 13.28
C ALA A 13 -24.40 -32.12 11.81
N PRO A 14 -25.58 -32.01 11.19
CA PRO A 14 -25.67 -31.44 9.84
C PRO A 14 -25.20 -29.99 9.90
N LEU A 15 -24.21 -29.62 9.05
CA LEU A 15 -23.94 -28.23 8.78
C LEU A 15 -25.24 -27.61 8.24
N ALA A 16 -25.91 -26.83 9.08
CA ALA A 16 -27.03 -26.02 8.62
C ALA A 16 -26.50 -25.06 7.55
N LEU A 17 -26.80 -25.35 6.29
CA LEU A 17 -26.63 -24.40 5.19
C LEU A 17 -27.47 -23.18 5.56
N ALA A 18 -26.82 -22.05 5.77
CA ALA A 18 -27.51 -20.82 6.10
C ALA A 18 -28.55 -20.54 5.00
N GLU A 19 -29.83 -20.56 5.36
CA GLU A 19 -30.91 -20.29 4.42
C GLU A 19 -30.73 -18.89 3.83
N ASN A 20 -30.99 -18.78 2.51
CA ASN A 20 -30.91 -17.48 1.83
C ASN A 20 -31.97 -16.55 2.43
N PRO A 21 -31.60 -15.40 3.05
CA PRO A 21 -32.53 -14.49 3.73
C PRO A 21 -33.56 -13.89 2.79
N TYR A 22 -33.36 -13.96 1.49
CA TYR A 22 -34.27 -13.43 0.46
C TYR A 22 -35.19 -14.49 -0.16
N ALA A 23 -35.13 -15.73 0.30
CA ALA A 23 -35.93 -16.83 -0.25
C ALA A 23 -37.44 -16.61 -0.13
N SER A 24 -37.91 -15.86 0.88
CA SER A 24 -39.32 -15.54 1.12
C SER A 24 -39.89 -14.44 0.21
N LEU A 25 -39.04 -13.59 -0.41
CA LEU A 25 -39.47 -12.47 -1.24
C LEU A 25 -40.03 -12.94 -2.60
N SER A 26 -41.03 -12.26 -3.12
CA SER A 26 -41.57 -12.55 -4.47
C SER A 26 -40.59 -12.18 -5.60
N ALA A 27 -40.77 -12.79 -6.77
CA ALA A 27 -39.91 -12.51 -7.91
C ALA A 27 -39.96 -11.03 -8.38
N PRO A 28 -41.10 -10.32 -8.39
CA PRO A 28 -41.15 -8.88 -8.68
C PRO A 28 -40.36 -8.03 -7.66
N GLU A 29 -40.50 -8.32 -6.37
CA GLU A 29 -39.79 -7.58 -5.30
C GLU A 29 -38.29 -7.77 -5.41
N LEU A 30 -37.82 -8.99 -5.68
CA LEU A 30 -36.40 -9.27 -5.91
C LEU A 30 -35.85 -8.50 -7.10
N ARG A 31 -36.58 -8.49 -8.24
CA ARG A 31 -36.17 -7.72 -9.44
C ARG A 31 -36.05 -6.22 -9.16
N THR A 32 -37.03 -5.65 -8.46
CA THR A 32 -37.00 -4.23 -8.09
C THR A 32 -35.83 -3.89 -7.17
N ARG A 33 -35.58 -4.73 -6.15
CA ARG A 33 -34.45 -4.54 -5.24
C ARG A 33 -33.11 -4.66 -5.97
N ILE A 34 -32.95 -5.68 -6.81
CA ILE A 34 -31.73 -5.87 -7.62
C ILE A 34 -31.50 -4.66 -8.52
N ALA A 35 -32.52 -4.17 -9.24
CA ALA A 35 -32.40 -3.02 -10.15
C ALA A 35 -31.99 -1.74 -9.41
N ASN A 36 -32.51 -1.50 -8.22
CA ASN A 36 -32.17 -0.33 -7.41
C ASN A 36 -30.72 -0.36 -6.88
N VAL A 37 -30.15 -1.54 -6.70
CA VAL A 37 -28.77 -1.70 -6.20
C VAL A 37 -27.77 -1.83 -7.36
N ASP A 38 -28.11 -2.49 -8.47
CA ASP A 38 -27.23 -2.65 -9.66
C ASP A 38 -26.84 -1.31 -10.29
N ALA A 39 -27.73 -0.30 -10.21
CA ALA A 39 -27.44 1.03 -10.76
C ALA A 39 -26.21 1.73 -10.11
N VAL A 40 -25.83 1.30 -8.93
CA VAL A 40 -24.77 1.93 -8.12
C VAL A 40 -23.46 1.11 -8.11
N GLN A 41 -23.43 -0.14 -8.60
CA GLN A 41 -22.39 -1.09 -8.23
C GLN A 41 -21.70 -1.86 -9.37
N ASN A 42 -21.70 -1.34 -10.58
CA ASN A 42 -21.04 -1.99 -11.70
C ASN A 42 -19.50 -1.84 -11.71
N GLU A 43 -18.89 -1.57 -10.54
CA GLU A 43 -17.45 -1.42 -10.41
C GLU A 43 -16.80 -2.75 -9.98
N ASN A 44 -15.67 -3.07 -10.59
CA ASN A 44 -14.84 -4.19 -10.20
C ASN A 44 -14.02 -3.81 -8.96
N TRP A 45 -14.33 -4.43 -7.83
CA TRP A 45 -13.63 -4.23 -6.58
C TRP A 45 -12.52 -5.26 -6.40
N TYR A 46 -11.41 -4.80 -5.87
CA TYR A 46 -10.25 -5.65 -5.59
C TYR A 46 -9.62 -5.30 -4.25
N GLN A 47 -9.13 -6.32 -3.58
CA GLN A 47 -8.16 -6.17 -2.52
C GLN A 47 -6.78 -6.05 -3.17
N VAL A 48 -6.06 -5.00 -2.83
CA VAL A 48 -4.68 -4.76 -3.23
C VAL A 48 -3.81 -4.96 -2.02
N GLU A 49 -2.88 -5.88 -2.06
CA GLU A 49 -1.91 -6.12 -0.99
C GLU A 49 -0.50 -5.89 -1.50
N VAL A 50 0.26 -5.12 -0.75
CA VAL A 50 1.62 -4.68 -1.08
C VAL A 50 2.53 -4.99 0.08
N LEU A 51 3.63 -5.70 -0.21
CA LEU A 51 4.71 -5.96 0.72
C LEU A 51 6.01 -5.46 0.09
N ALA A 52 6.62 -4.43 0.69
CA ALA A 52 7.92 -3.92 0.29
C ALA A 52 8.99 -4.32 1.33
N PHE A 53 10.16 -4.69 0.86
CA PHE A 53 11.26 -5.14 1.71
C PHE A 53 12.61 -4.64 1.19
N ALA A 54 13.52 -4.32 2.11
CA ALA A 54 14.93 -4.08 1.81
C ALA A 54 15.68 -5.40 1.79
N ARG A 55 16.67 -5.53 0.92
CA ARG A 55 17.65 -6.61 0.93
C ARG A 55 18.79 -6.27 1.86
N GLN A 56 19.27 -7.25 2.62
CA GLN A 56 20.37 -7.08 3.56
C GLN A 56 21.61 -7.87 3.07
N GLY A 57 22.77 -7.27 3.23
CA GLY A 57 24.05 -7.98 3.09
C GLY A 57 24.48 -8.36 1.68
N LEU A 58 23.76 -7.98 0.62
CA LEU A 58 24.19 -8.26 -0.74
C LEU A 58 25.12 -7.16 -1.24
N PRO A 59 26.41 -7.48 -1.54
CA PRO A 59 27.25 -6.54 -2.25
C PRO A 59 26.67 -6.34 -3.65
N THR A 60 26.30 -5.12 -3.98
CA THR A 60 25.88 -4.79 -5.35
C THR A 60 27.09 -4.22 -6.09
N GLN A 61 27.32 -4.67 -7.31
CA GLN A 61 28.31 -4.10 -8.23
C GLN A 61 27.70 -2.99 -9.09
N GLU A 62 26.46 -2.60 -8.79
CA GLU A 62 25.75 -1.59 -9.56
C GLU A 62 26.10 -0.19 -9.06
N TYR A 63 26.25 0.73 -10.02
CA TYR A 63 26.46 2.16 -9.75
C TYR A 63 25.14 2.88 -9.74
N TRP A 64 24.89 3.61 -8.66
CA TRP A 64 23.66 4.38 -8.48
C TRP A 64 23.89 5.85 -8.85
N ARG A 65 22.87 6.44 -9.44
CA ARG A 65 22.86 7.89 -9.64
C ARG A 65 22.57 8.57 -8.30
N LEU A 66 23.55 9.32 -7.81
CA LEU A 66 23.45 10.01 -6.52
C LEU A 66 22.72 11.36 -6.64
N ASP A 67 22.48 11.83 -7.86
CA ASP A 67 21.81 13.10 -8.19
C ASP A 67 20.27 12.98 -8.28
N GLN A 68 19.71 11.81 -7.97
CA GLN A 68 18.27 11.59 -8.02
C GLN A 68 17.61 11.92 -6.67
N HIS A 69 16.49 12.64 -6.74
CA HIS A 69 15.66 12.95 -5.58
C HIS A 69 14.20 12.59 -5.86
N PRO A 70 13.43 12.23 -4.82
CA PRO A 70 12.00 11.97 -4.97
C PRO A 70 11.28 13.16 -5.59
N GLN A 71 10.51 12.89 -6.65
CA GLN A 71 9.72 13.88 -7.37
C GLN A 71 8.26 13.40 -7.43
N PHE A 72 7.57 13.46 -6.32
CA PHE A 72 6.15 13.18 -6.25
C PHE A 72 5.48 14.13 -5.25
N GLU A 73 4.19 14.36 -5.46
CA GLU A 73 3.39 15.21 -4.58
C GLU A 73 2.41 14.33 -3.77
N PRO A 74 2.70 14.05 -2.49
CA PRO A 74 1.83 13.22 -1.65
C PRO A 74 0.39 13.73 -1.59
N LYS A 75 0.18 15.04 -1.64
CA LYS A 75 -1.13 15.69 -1.64
C LYS A 75 -2.03 15.31 -2.82
N ASN A 76 -1.45 14.82 -3.92
CA ASN A 76 -2.18 14.35 -5.11
C ASN A 76 -2.44 12.85 -5.10
N ALA A 77 -2.14 12.17 -4.00
CA ALA A 77 -2.35 10.74 -3.81
C ALA A 77 -3.33 10.45 -2.67
N ILE A 78 -3.93 9.28 -2.70
CA ILE A 78 -4.75 8.79 -1.59
C ILE A 78 -3.81 8.19 -0.55
N HIS A 79 -4.02 8.54 0.72
CA HIS A 79 -3.30 7.95 1.85
C HIS A 79 -4.19 6.91 2.54
N PRO A 80 -3.90 5.62 2.40
CA PRO A 80 -4.65 4.58 3.09
C PRO A 80 -4.54 4.72 4.61
N SER A 81 -5.63 4.46 5.31
CA SER A 81 -5.68 4.51 6.77
C SER A 81 -6.64 3.46 7.32
N SER A 82 -6.45 3.02 8.55
CA SER A 82 -7.38 2.12 9.25
C SER A 82 -8.70 2.81 9.62
N GLU A 83 -8.67 4.11 9.80
CA GLU A 83 -9.85 4.90 10.16
C GLU A 83 -10.45 5.60 8.94
N THR A 84 -9.89 6.73 8.56
CA THR A 84 -10.35 7.53 7.42
C THR A 84 -9.19 7.80 6.48
N PRO A 85 -9.24 7.27 5.24
CA PRO A 85 -8.24 7.57 4.23
C PRO A 85 -8.22 9.07 3.92
N LEU A 86 -7.03 9.63 3.74
CA LEU A 86 -6.91 11.01 3.25
C LEU A 86 -7.04 11.00 1.73
N LEU A 87 -7.93 11.82 1.22
CA LEU A 87 -8.16 11.98 -0.21
C LEU A 87 -7.26 13.10 -0.76
N PRO A 88 -6.90 13.05 -2.05
CA PRO A 88 -6.09 14.10 -2.67
C PRO A 88 -6.86 15.42 -2.74
N GLU A 89 -6.12 16.53 -2.84
CA GLU A 89 -6.71 17.87 -2.95
C GLU A 89 -7.64 18.04 -4.17
N ASN A 90 -7.39 17.29 -5.24
CA ASN A 90 -8.20 17.27 -6.47
C ASN A 90 -9.28 16.16 -6.44
N ALA A 91 -9.86 15.92 -5.28
CA ALA A 91 -10.81 14.83 -5.03
C ALA A 91 -12.12 14.92 -5.83
N ASP A 92 -12.41 16.02 -6.51
CA ASP A 92 -13.58 16.17 -7.38
C ASP A 92 -13.73 15.07 -8.44
N ARG A 93 -12.64 14.39 -8.73
CA ARG A 93 -12.59 13.22 -9.64
C ARG A 93 -12.88 11.89 -8.93
N ILE A 94 -12.88 11.87 -7.59
CA ILE A 94 -13.19 10.68 -6.81
C ILE A 94 -14.70 10.60 -6.66
N ASP A 95 -15.26 9.49 -7.12
CA ASP A 95 -16.63 9.18 -6.84
C ASP A 95 -16.83 9.02 -5.31
N VAL A 96 -17.59 9.94 -4.73
CA VAL A 96 -17.90 9.96 -3.28
C VAL A 96 -18.50 8.62 -2.83
N THR A 97 -19.18 7.92 -3.73
CA THR A 97 -19.78 6.60 -3.48
C THR A 97 -18.70 5.57 -3.12
N ALA A 98 -17.56 5.58 -3.82
CA ALA A 98 -16.44 4.66 -3.52
C ALA A 98 -15.85 4.95 -2.14
N SER A 99 -15.71 6.22 -1.76
CA SER A 99 -15.22 6.59 -0.42
C SER A 99 -16.17 6.15 0.69
N SER A 100 -17.47 6.30 0.51
CA SER A 100 -18.51 5.90 1.48
C SER A 100 -18.57 4.37 1.69
N MET A 101 -18.08 3.58 0.73
CA MET A 101 -18.07 2.11 0.79
C MET A 101 -16.83 1.52 1.48
N GLY A 102 -15.98 2.35 2.09
CA GLY A 102 -14.78 1.90 2.79
C GLY A 102 -13.59 1.62 1.89
N SER A 103 -13.55 2.20 0.68
CA SER A 103 -12.37 2.17 -0.17
C SER A 103 -11.15 2.73 0.55
N TRP A 104 -9.98 2.18 0.24
CA TRP A 104 -8.66 2.61 0.73
C TRP A 104 -8.46 2.53 2.24
N LYS A 105 -9.40 1.90 2.96
CA LYS A 105 -9.14 1.52 4.35
C LYS A 105 -8.17 0.35 4.39
N THR A 106 -7.17 0.47 5.26
CA THR A 106 -6.23 -0.63 5.47
C THR A 106 -6.92 -1.77 6.19
N LEU A 107 -6.62 -2.99 5.75
CA LEU A 107 -7.18 -4.20 6.31
C LEU A 107 -6.41 -4.65 7.57
N PRO A 108 -7.08 -5.28 8.53
CA PRO A 108 -6.42 -5.85 9.69
C PRO A 108 -5.52 -7.05 9.29
N ASN A 109 -4.55 -7.36 10.13
CA ASN A 109 -3.51 -8.35 9.84
C ASN A 109 -4.03 -9.76 9.53
N ASP A 110 -5.17 -10.14 10.08
CA ASP A 110 -5.83 -11.44 9.84
C ASP A 110 -6.44 -11.57 8.43
N GLN A 111 -6.56 -10.46 7.71
CA GLN A 111 -7.02 -10.41 6.31
C GLN A 111 -5.89 -10.26 5.29
N LEU A 112 -4.63 -10.19 5.76
CA LEU A 112 -3.46 -10.12 4.89
C LEU A 112 -3.11 -11.50 4.34
N ILE A 113 -3.01 -11.61 3.03
CA ILE A 113 -2.73 -12.88 2.32
C ILE A 113 -1.24 -13.21 2.37
N LEU A 114 -0.37 -12.18 2.35
CA LEU A 114 1.09 -12.33 2.28
C LEU A 114 1.77 -12.45 3.65
N ILE A 115 1.01 -12.51 4.74
CA ILE A 115 1.56 -12.56 6.11
C ILE A 115 2.50 -13.75 6.33
N ASP A 116 2.17 -14.92 5.78
CA ASP A 116 3.04 -16.11 5.92
C ASP A 116 4.29 -16.04 5.02
N MET A 117 4.21 -15.32 3.90
CA MET A 117 5.38 -15.01 3.09
C MET A 117 6.33 -14.09 3.86
N LEU A 118 5.79 -13.02 4.48
CA LEU A 118 6.57 -12.12 5.32
C LEU A 118 7.31 -12.88 6.44
N LYS A 119 6.60 -13.73 7.20
CA LYS A 119 7.21 -14.53 8.26
C LYS A 119 8.35 -15.44 7.76
N ARG A 120 8.23 -15.97 6.55
CA ARG A 120 9.31 -16.77 5.93
C ARG A 120 10.52 -15.90 5.55
N MET A 121 10.27 -14.73 4.97
CA MET A 121 11.32 -13.79 4.59
C MET A 121 12.12 -13.29 5.81
N GLU A 122 11.43 -12.93 6.89
CA GLU A 122 12.07 -12.48 8.13
C GLU A 122 12.99 -13.55 8.75
N LYS A 123 12.62 -14.84 8.63
CA LYS A 123 13.43 -15.94 9.17
C LYS A 123 14.76 -16.13 8.45
N THR A 124 14.91 -15.72 7.19
CA THR A 124 16.17 -15.86 6.45
C THR A 124 17.21 -14.85 6.91
N GLY A 125 16.78 -13.70 7.45
CA GLY A 125 17.69 -12.60 7.80
C GLY A 125 18.18 -11.78 6.59
N ASP A 126 17.86 -12.22 5.35
CA ASP A 126 18.28 -11.56 4.12
C ASP A 126 17.42 -10.37 3.74
N TYR A 127 16.25 -10.28 4.38
CA TYR A 127 15.22 -9.27 4.06
C TYR A 127 14.76 -8.55 5.32
N ARG A 128 14.49 -7.26 5.16
CA ARG A 128 13.92 -6.43 6.20
C ARG A 128 12.64 -5.78 5.68
N LEU A 129 11.56 -5.92 6.43
CA LEU A 129 10.28 -5.29 6.08
C LEU A 129 10.42 -3.78 6.02
N LEU A 130 9.89 -3.17 4.95
CA LEU A 130 9.74 -1.73 4.78
C LEU A 130 8.26 -1.33 4.90
N TYR A 131 7.38 -2.07 4.24
CA TYR A 131 5.94 -1.80 4.23
C TYR A 131 5.16 -3.10 4.00
N HIS A 132 4.08 -3.32 4.74
CA HIS A 132 3.14 -4.39 4.46
C HIS A 132 1.74 -3.92 4.82
N ASN A 133 0.87 -3.82 3.83
CA ASN A 133 -0.52 -3.47 4.05
C ASN A 133 -1.39 -3.93 2.88
N ALA A 134 -2.70 -4.02 3.15
CA ALA A 134 -3.70 -4.25 2.12
C ALA A 134 -4.87 -3.28 2.31
N TRP A 135 -5.55 -2.97 1.21
CA TRP A 135 -6.76 -2.16 1.19
C TRP A 135 -7.70 -2.64 0.07
N VAL A 136 -8.94 -2.22 0.14
CA VAL A 136 -9.94 -2.52 -0.90
C VAL A 136 -10.21 -1.26 -1.71
N GLN A 137 -10.26 -1.39 -3.03
CA GLN A 137 -10.57 -0.27 -3.91
C GLN A 137 -11.31 -0.72 -5.19
N PRO A 138 -12.12 0.17 -5.79
CA PRO A 138 -12.57 -0.03 -7.16
C PRO A 138 -11.39 0.17 -8.12
N ILE A 139 -11.25 -0.72 -9.10
CA ILE A 139 -10.21 -0.57 -10.12
C ILE A 139 -10.82 -0.01 -11.40
N ARG A 140 -10.31 1.14 -11.82
CA ARG A 140 -10.78 1.94 -12.94
C ARG A 140 -9.71 2.02 -14.02
N GLU A 141 -10.04 2.62 -15.15
CA GLU A 141 -9.08 2.98 -16.18
C GLU A 141 -8.01 3.96 -15.64
N ARG A 142 -6.84 4.01 -16.29
CA ARG A 142 -5.69 4.79 -15.80
C ARG A 142 -5.98 6.27 -15.60
N SER A 143 -6.78 6.88 -16.46
CA SER A 143 -7.18 8.30 -16.38
C SER A 143 -7.99 8.63 -15.12
N ARG A 144 -8.69 7.65 -14.56
CA ARG A 144 -9.55 7.76 -13.37
C ARG A 144 -8.96 7.08 -12.14
N ALA A 145 -7.80 6.43 -12.25
CA ALA A 145 -7.13 5.74 -11.15
C ALA A 145 -6.20 6.72 -10.41
N PHE A 146 -6.41 6.86 -9.11
CA PHE A 146 -5.55 7.67 -8.25
C PHE A 146 -4.32 6.88 -7.81
N PRO A 147 -3.17 7.54 -7.69
CA PRO A 147 -2.01 6.97 -7.02
C PRO A 147 -2.31 6.82 -5.51
N ILE A 148 -1.82 5.76 -4.94
CA ILE A 148 -1.91 5.46 -3.50
C ILE A 148 -0.54 5.76 -2.91
N TYR A 149 -0.46 6.67 -1.95
CA TYR A 149 0.79 6.99 -1.26
C TYR A 149 1.09 5.93 -0.22
N ILE A 150 2.31 5.45 -0.25
CA ILE A 150 2.83 4.52 0.77
C ILE A 150 4.14 5.06 1.33
N THR A 151 4.35 4.81 2.60
CA THR A 151 5.55 5.19 3.33
C THR A 151 5.87 4.15 4.38
N GLY A 152 7.15 3.90 4.63
CA GLY A 152 7.55 2.87 5.59
C GLY A 152 9.06 2.79 5.81
N GLY A 153 9.49 1.75 6.50
CA GLY A 153 10.88 1.59 6.93
C GLY A 153 11.24 2.50 8.10
N LYS A 154 12.52 2.76 8.27
CA LYS A 154 13.05 3.61 9.34
C LYS A 154 12.85 5.09 9.01
N GLN A 155 12.87 5.94 10.04
CA GLN A 155 13.03 7.38 9.86
C GLN A 155 14.51 7.66 9.62
N VAL A 156 14.80 8.35 8.52
CA VAL A 156 16.16 8.75 8.13
C VAL A 156 16.24 10.27 8.05
N PRO A 157 17.41 10.87 8.28
CA PRO A 157 17.58 12.30 8.12
C PRO A 157 17.13 12.74 6.72
N LEU A 158 16.47 13.88 6.64
CA LEU A 158 16.12 14.48 5.36
C LEU A 158 17.41 14.86 4.62
N ILE A 159 17.60 14.27 3.45
CA ILE A 159 18.72 14.63 2.59
C ILE A 159 18.34 15.96 1.93
N ALA A 160 18.91 17.05 2.40
CA ALA A 160 18.79 18.32 1.70
C ALA A 160 19.41 18.14 0.30
N ALA A 161 18.67 18.54 -0.74
CA ALA A 161 19.28 18.62 -2.06
C ALA A 161 20.42 19.63 -1.96
N THR A 162 21.66 19.12 -2.03
CA THR A 162 22.83 20.01 -2.07
C THR A 162 22.68 20.84 -3.33
N GLN A 163 22.38 22.11 -3.15
CA GLN A 163 22.34 23.05 -4.27
C GLN A 163 23.76 23.10 -4.84
N PRO A 164 23.95 23.09 -6.17
CA PRO A 164 25.27 23.19 -6.77
C PRO A 164 26.05 24.48 -6.44
N GLN A 165 25.44 25.36 -5.67
CA GLN A 165 26.01 26.65 -5.28
C GLN A 165 26.97 26.60 -4.10
N ASP A 166 27.05 25.47 -3.39
CA ASP A 166 27.93 25.32 -2.23
C ASP A 166 29.31 24.73 -2.58
N LEU A 167 29.63 24.61 -3.85
CA LEU A 167 31.00 24.40 -4.27
C LEU A 167 31.73 25.75 -4.19
N ASP A 168 32.29 26.03 -3.04
CA ASP A 168 33.21 27.12 -2.81
C ASP A 168 34.42 26.96 -3.74
N TYR A 169 34.38 27.70 -4.87
CA TYR A 169 35.50 27.83 -5.78
C TYR A 169 36.57 28.77 -5.18
N GLY A 170 37.01 28.49 -3.94
CA GLY A 170 38.29 28.98 -3.42
C GLY A 170 38.58 30.49 -3.60
N LEU A 171 37.59 31.34 -3.49
CA LEU A 171 37.84 32.77 -3.36
C LEU A 171 38.28 33.04 -1.90
N PRO A 172 39.39 33.76 -1.67
CA PRO A 172 39.85 34.06 -0.35
C PRO A 172 38.75 34.85 0.42
N PRO A 173 38.61 34.60 1.74
CA PRO A 173 37.62 35.32 2.54
C PRO A 173 37.89 36.83 2.48
N ILE A 174 36.88 37.60 2.17
CA ILE A 174 36.91 39.03 2.39
C ILE A 174 36.85 39.23 3.91
N GLU A 175 37.99 39.58 4.50
CA GLU A 175 38.08 40.00 5.89
C GLU A 175 37.21 41.26 6.09
N SER A 176 36.04 41.05 6.64
CA SER A 176 35.23 42.11 7.18
C SER A 176 35.63 42.29 8.65
N ASP A 177 36.41 43.31 8.91
CA ASP A 177 36.70 43.81 10.27
C ASP A 177 35.40 44.25 10.95
N ALA A 178 34.75 43.32 11.64
CA ALA A 178 33.72 43.60 12.63
C ALA A 178 34.06 42.86 13.91
N ALA A 179 34.85 43.55 14.76
CA ALA A 179 35.08 43.15 16.14
C ALA A 179 33.74 43.13 16.90
N SER A 180 33.16 41.96 17.03
CA SER A 180 32.04 41.67 17.95
C SER A 180 32.57 40.96 19.15
N SER A 181 32.55 41.65 20.27
CA SER A 181 32.83 41.17 21.60
C SER A 181 32.06 39.87 21.93
N PRO A 182 32.66 38.86 22.60
CA PRO A 182 31.91 37.67 22.97
C PRO A 182 30.95 38.02 24.11
N ASN A 183 29.67 37.93 23.84
CA ASN A 183 28.63 38.00 24.86
C ASN A 183 28.60 36.67 25.64
N PRO A 184 28.89 36.64 26.99
CA PRO A 184 29.03 35.41 27.76
C PRO A 184 27.71 34.77 28.23
N THR A 185 26.57 35.10 27.63
CA THR A 185 25.26 34.50 27.91
C THR A 185 24.64 33.91 26.65
N ALA A 186 25.38 33.03 26.00
CA ALA A 186 24.76 32.15 25.00
C ALA A 186 24.07 31.03 25.76
N ASP A 187 22.74 31.02 25.75
CA ASP A 187 21.97 29.82 26.08
C ASP A 187 22.52 28.60 25.31
N PRO A 188 22.54 27.41 25.93
CA PRO A 188 23.01 26.22 25.23
C PRO A 188 22.24 26.08 23.91
N ILE A 189 22.95 26.12 22.78
CA ILE A 189 22.38 25.92 21.49
C ILE A 189 21.80 24.50 21.46
N VAL A 190 20.49 24.38 21.71
CA VAL A 190 19.75 23.14 21.50
C VAL A 190 19.75 22.94 20.01
N PRO A 191 20.42 21.88 19.51
CA PRO A 191 20.42 21.63 18.06
C PRO A 191 18.99 21.51 17.58
N ALA A 192 18.64 22.26 16.53
CA ALA A 192 17.33 22.17 15.92
C ALA A 192 17.02 20.72 15.55
N PRO A 193 15.79 20.23 15.74
CA PRO A 193 15.43 18.87 15.40
C PRO A 193 15.72 18.65 13.91
N VAL A 194 16.54 17.65 13.60
CA VAL A 194 16.85 17.29 12.22
C VAL A 194 15.55 16.77 11.59
N ALA A 195 15.12 17.41 10.51
CA ALA A 195 13.96 16.94 9.76
C ALA A 195 14.22 15.51 9.27
N THR A 196 13.24 14.64 9.45
CA THR A 196 13.33 13.22 9.06
C THR A 196 12.30 12.88 8.00
N GLN A 197 12.56 11.81 7.27
CA GLN A 197 11.69 11.24 6.26
C GLN A 197 11.69 9.72 6.38
N SER A 198 10.67 9.07 5.83
CA SER A 198 10.62 7.62 5.78
C SER A 198 11.62 7.08 4.75
N GLU A 199 12.28 6.00 5.10
CA GLU A 199 13.25 5.29 4.27
C GLU A 199 12.66 4.82 2.93
N LEU A 200 11.40 4.35 2.95
CA LEU A 200 10.60 4.06 1.77
C LEU A 200 9.49 5.08 1.64
N GLN A 201 9.31 5.65 0.46
CA GLN A 201 8.20 6.55 0.16
C GLN A 201 7.89 6.57 -1.33
N GLY A 202 6.66 6.91 -1.68
CA GLY A 202 6.25 7.04 -3.06
C GLY A 202 4.81 6.64 -3.28
N THR A 203 4.48 6.31 -4.52
CA THR A 203 3.11 5.99 -4.89
C THR A 203 3.00 4.66 -5.63
N ILE A 204 1.84 4.04 -5.51
CA ILE A 204 1.44 2.90 -6.32
C ILE A 204 0.10 3.22 -6.97
N ARG A 205 0.02 3.13 -8.29
CA ARG A 205 -1.25 3.22 -9.01
C ARG A 205 -1.65 1.85 -9.51
N VAL A 206 -2.90 1.47 -9.24
CA VAL A 206 -3.50 0.26 -9.79
C VAL A 206 -4.63 0.65 -10.72
N HIS A 207 -4.63 0.12 -11.93
CA HIS A 207 -5.64 0.44 -12.93
C HIS A 207 -5.98 -0.75 -13.83
N LEU A 208 -7.12 -0.69 -14.48
CA LEU A 208 -7.58 -1.66 -15.45
C LEU A 208 -7.61 -1.02 -16.84
N SER A 209 -6.97 -1.70 -17.80
CA SER A 209 -7.16 -1.49 -19.21
C SER A 209 -7.79 -2.78 -19.76
N ARG A 210 -7.18 -3.41 -20.73
CA ARG A 210 -7.52 -4.79 -21.09
C ARG A 210 -7.10 -5.80 -20.01
N TYR A 211 -6.09 -5.43 -19.22
CA TYR A 211 -5.52 -6.21 -18.10
C TYR A 211 -5.33 -5.31 -16.88
N LEU A 212 -5.16 -5.93 -15.73
CA LEU A 212 -4.71 -5.24 -14.53
C LEU A 212 -3.27 -4.74 -14.72
N HIS A 213 -3.02 -3.54 -14.23
CA HIS A 213 -1.69 -2.91 -14.22
C HIS A 213 -1.38 -2.37 -12.84
N VAL A 214 -0.14 -2.52 -12.43
CA VAL A 214 0.42 -1.83 -11.28
C VAL A 214 1.57 -0.93 -11.73
N GLU A 215 1.53 0.32 -11.31
CA GLU A 215 2.55 1.35 -11.58
C GLU A 215 3.12 1.83 -10.25
N PRO A 216 4.14 1.15 -9.68
CA PRO A 216 4.89 1.68 -8.57
C PRO A 216 5.80 2.80 -9.04
N ASP A 217 5.86 3.85 -8.23
CA ASP A 217 6.87 4.91 -8.26
C ASP A 217 7.36 5.11 -6.84
N LEU A 218 8.30 4.26 -6.45
CA LEU A 218 8.78 4.12 -5.09
C LEU A 218 10.25 4.49 -4.99
N TRP A 219 10.57 5.23 -3.96
CA TRP A 219 11.90 5.68 -3.61
C TRP A 219 12.33 5.06 -2.28
N TYR A 220 13.51 4.49 -2.28
CA TYR A 220 14.13 3.90 -1.12
C TYR A 220 15.45 4.59 -0.82
N THR A 221 15.63 5.05 0.43
CA THR A 221 16.87 5.65 0.90
C THR A 221 17.81 4.56 1.38
N SER A 222 18.99 4.47 0.80
CA SER A 222 20.07 3.60 1.25
C SER A 222 21.26 4.44 1.68
N THR A 223 22.19 3.83 2.39
CA THR A 223 23.43 4.48 2.84
C THR A 223 24.62 3.77 2.23
N GLY A 224 25.48 4.51 1.55
CA GLY A 224 26.72 3.98 0.97
C GLY A 224 27.76 3.63 2.03
N SER A 225 28.88 3.05 1.59
CA SER A 225 30.01 2.66 2.44
C SER A 225 30.60 3.82 3.25
N GLU A 226 30.52 5.03 2.72
CA GLU A 226 31.02 6.26 3.35
C GLU A 226 29.98 6.92 4.28
N GLY A 227 28.85 6.27 4.52
CA GLY A 227 27.78 6.82 5.33
C GLY A 227 26.91 7.86 4.62
N VAL A 228 27.16 8.15 3.34
CA VAL A 228 26.38 9.11 2.55
C VAL A 228 25.07 8.45 2.11
N PRO A 229 23.92 9.04 2.45
CA PRO A 229 22.64 8.52 2.00
C PRO A 229 22.40 8.85 0.52
N PHE A 230 21.75 7.94 -0.19
CA PHE A 230 21.37 8.09 -1.58
C PHE A 230 20.00 7.45 -1.84
N TRP A 231 19.37 7.85 -2.94
CA TRP A 231 18.07 7.36 -3.35
C TRP A 231 18.18 6.32 -4.46
N VAL A 232 17.36 5.31 -4.38
CA VAL A 232 17.10 4.37 -5.48
C VAL A 232 15.61 4.29 -5.76
N ARG A 233 15.23 4.03 -7.01
CA ARG A 233 13.85 4.15 -7.48
C ARG A 233 13.39 2.88 -8.19
N ILE A 234 12.20 2.40 -7.86
CA ILE A 234 11.41 1.52 -8.71
C ILE A 234 10.35 2.37 -9.39
N ASN A 235 10.43 2.50 -10.72
CA ASN A 235 9.42 3.15 -11.54
C ASN A 235 9.19 2.30 -12.80
N GLN A 236 8.10 1.58 -12.84
CA GLN A 236 7.75 0.73 -13.97
C GLN A 236 6.24 0.49 -14.05
N ASN A 237 5.78 0.07 -15.22
CA ASN A 237 4.41 -0.41 -15.42
C ASN A 237 4.43 -1.93 -15.59
N ARG A 238 3.75 -2.64 -14.69
CA ARG A 238 3.68 -4.09 -14.72
C ARG A 238 2.26 -4.56 -14.98
N ARG A 239 2.08 -5.33 -16.08
CA ARG A 239 0.83 -6.04 -16.31
C ARG A 239 0.70 -7.19 -15.32
N MET A 240 -0.48 -7.34 -14.74
CA MET A 240 -0.78 -8.35 -13.74
C MET A 240 -1.98 -9.21 -14.15
N ARG A 241 -2.10 -10.38 -13.54
CA ARG A 241 -3.33 -11.17 -13.47
C ARG A 241 -3.85 -11.14 -12.05
N SER A 242 -5.18 -11.21 -11.91
CA SER A 242 -5.79 -11.34 -10.59
C SER A 242 -5.40 -12.66 -9.94
N ASP A 243 -5.28 -12.65 -8.62
CA ASP A 243 -4.88 -13.77 -7.76
C ASP A 243 -3.43 -14.27 -7.94
N GLU A 244 -2.65 -13.70 -8.85
CA GLU A 244 -1.24 -14.02 -9.00
C GLU A 244 -0.39 -13.10 -8.12
N LEU A 245 0.66 -13.67 -7.51
CA LEU A 245 1.70 -12.92 -6.82
C LEU A 245 2.70 -12.40 -7.84
N HIS A 246 2.89 -11.09 -7.87
CA HIS A 246 3.86 -10.45 -8.72
C HIS A 246 5.02 -9.89 -7.91
N TYR A 247 6.23 -10.17 -8.38
CA TYR A 247 7.45 -9.65 -7.83
C TYR A 247 8.03 -8.56 -8.73
N ILE A 248 8.34 -7.42 -8.15
CA ILE A 248 9.00 -6.29 -8.80
C ILE A 248 10.34 -6.11 -8.12
N ASP A 249 11.39 -6.31 -8.87
CA ASP A 249 12.75 -6.42 -8.39
C ASP A 249 13.56 -5.14 -8.54
N HIS A 250 14.40 -4.91 -7.53
CA HIS A 250 15.50 -3.95 -7.53
C HIS A 250 16.63 -4.53 -6.65
N PRO A 251 17.92 -4.31 -6.95
CA PRO A 251 19.02 -4.88 -6.17
C PRO A 251 19.00 -4.58 -4.67
N LEU A 252 18.52 -3.41 -4.26
CA LEU A 252 18.51 -3.00 -2.85
C LEU A 252 17.16 -3.22 -2.15
N PHE A 253 16.07 -3.26 -2.88
CA PHE A 253 14.75 -3.49 -2.31
C PHE A 253 13.82 -4.15 -3.32
N GLY A 254 12.74 -4.73 -2.86
CA GLY A 254 11.78 -5.39 -3.73
C GLY A 254 10.35 -5.16 -3.27
N LEU A 255 9.44 -5.46 -4.18
CA LEU A 255 8.01 -5.29 -3.98
C LEU A 255 7.29 -6.57 -4.38
N LEU A 256 6.48 -7.10 -3.48
CA LEU A 256 5.50 -8.14 -3.76
C LEU A 256 4.12 -7.50 -3.81
N VAL A 257 3.39 -7.76 -4.89
CA VAL A 257 2.03 -7.24 -5.08
C VAL A 257 1.09 -8.39 -5.43
N ARG A 258 -0.04 -8.44 -4.75
CA ARG A 258 -1.16 -9.32 -5.07
C ARG A 258 -2.44 -8.51 -5.17
N ILE A 259 -3.23 -8.77 -6.23
CA ILE A 259 -4.51 -8.11 -6.48
C ILE A 259 -5.57 -9.19 -6.62
N THR A 260 -6.50 -9.23 -5.67
CA THR A 260 -7.52 -10.29 -5.57
C THR A 260 -8.91 -9.70 -5.77
N PRO A 261 -9.78 -10.29 -6.59
CA PRO A 261 -11.17 -9.83 -6.69
C PRO A 261 -11.84 -9.79 -5.32
N PHE A 262 -12.54 -8.71 -5.05
CA PHE A 262 -13.21 -8.49 -3.78
C PHE A 262 -14.70 -8.28 -3.99
N GLN A 263 -15.51 -8.99 -3.25
CA GLN A 263 -16.94 -8.79 -3.24
C GLN A 263 -17.35 -7.92 -2.05
N THR A 264 -17.88 -6.75 -2.34
CA THR A 264 -18.46 -5.89 -1.31
C THR A 264 -19.67 -6.55 -0.65
N ALA A 265 -20.04 -6.09 0.55
CA ALA A 265 -21.23 -6.61 1.25
C ALA A 265 -22.49 -6.49 0.38
N LYS A 266 -22.63 -5.38 -0.35
CA LYS A 266 -23.74 -5.17 -1.27
C LYS A 266 -23.72 -6.09 -2.50
N GLN A 267 -22.54 -6.36 -3.06
CA GLN A 267 -22.41 -7.33 -4.17
C GLN A 267 -22.80 -8.75 -3.70
N LYS A 268 -22.39 -9.14 -2.49
CA LYS A 268 -22.85 -10.41 -1.88
C LYS A 268 -24.36 -10.45 -1.68
N GLU A 269 -24.93 -9.35 -1.24
CA GLU A 269 -26.38 -9.20 -1.09
C GLU A 269 -27.13 -9.38 -2.42
N ILE A 270 -26.63 -8.74 -3.50
CA ILE A 270 -27.19 -8.88 -4.84
C ILE A 270 -27.11 -10.34 -5.32
N GLU A 271 -25.98 -11.00 -5.09
CA GLU A 271 -25.77 -12.39 -5.48
C GLU A 271 -26.77 -13.33 -4.77
N LEU A 272 -27.02 -13.10 -3.47
CA LEU A 272 -28.03 -13.81 -2.70
C LEU A 272 -29.44 -13.54 -3.25
N MET A 273 -29.78 -12.31 -3.61
CA MET A 273 -31.07 -11.98 -4.23
C MET A 273 -31.22 -12.63 -5.64
N LYS A 274 -30.15 -12.60 -6.45
CA LYS A 274 -30.12 -13.28 -7.77
C LYS A 274 -30.29 -14.79 -7.63
N SER A 275 -29.64 -15.41 -6.64
CA SER A 275 -29.80 -16.84 -6.39
C SER A 275 -31.22 -17.20 -5.92
N ALA A 276 -31.84 -16.37 -5.05
CA ALA A 276 -33.21 -16.54 -4.64
C ALA A 276 -34.20 -16.37 -5.81
N LEU A 277 -33.94 -15.43 -6.71
CA LEU A 277 -34.77 -15.23 -7.93
C LEU A 277 -34.65 -16.42 -8.89
N LYS A 278 -33.47 -17.04 -9.03
CA LYS A 278 -33.24 -18.22 -9.89
C LYS A 278 -33.94 -19.49 -9.36
N ALA A 279 -34.18 -19.56 -8.06
CA ALA A 279 -34.84 -20.69 -7.41
C ALA A 279 -36.37 -20.67 -7.52
N LYS A 280 -36.95 -19.60 -8.13
CA LYS A 280 -38.41 -19.39 -8.34
C LYS A 280 -38.79 -19.59 -9.79
#